data_0ad9623f6bcba320acd2dfe54aa8f371
#
_entry.id   0ad9623f6bcba320acd2dfe54aa8f371
#
_cell.length_a   1.000
_cell.length_b   1.000
_cell.length_c   1.000
_cell.angle_alpha   90.00
_cell.angle_beta   90.00
_cell.angle_gamma   90.00
#
_symmetry.space_group_name_H-M   'P 1'
#
loop_
_entity.id
_entity.type
_entity.pdbx_description
1 polymer ?
#
loop_
_entity_poly.entity_id
_entity_poly.type
_entity_poly.pdbx_seq_one_letter_code
_entity_poly.pdbx_strand_id
1 'polypeptide(L)'
;GMFLQRNLGDVLVTFESEVVSVENEFGKGKVDAIHPSASIVAENPVAVVERTVAKKGTAAEAKAYLDYLYSPEGQEIAAKHNIRPRNEAILKKHADVFKPIKLFTVDQYFGALAEAQKVHFNDGGQFDKLYTPGK
;
A
#
# COMPACT_ATOMS: atom_id res chain seq x y z
N GLY A 1 -3.76 -15.39 8.34
CA GLY A 1 -5.10 -15.79 8.55
C GLY A 1 -5.70 -16.80 7.58
N MET A 2 -6.82 -16.49 6.93
CA MET A 2 -7.63 -17.48 6.18
C MET A 2 -6.89 -18.14 5.01
N PHE A 3 -6.10 -17.41 4.25
CA PHE A 3 -5.38 -17.94 3.10
C PHE A 3 -4.43 -19.07 3.50
N LEU A 4 -3.45 -18.82 4.36
CA LEU A 4 -2.44 -19.82 4.74
C LEU A 4 -2.88 -20.82 5.82
N GLN A 5 -3.60 -20.35 6.84
CA GLN A 5 -3.98 -21.25 7.96
C GLN A 5 -5.14 -22.17 7.61
N ARG A 6 -6.04 -21.72 6.73
CA ARG A 6 -7.25 -22.48 6.36
C ARG A 6 -7.23 -22.96 4.92
N ASN A 7 -6.14 -22.70 4.16
CA ASN A 7 -6.01 -23.05 2.74
C ASN A 7 -7.22 -22.57 1.90
N LEU A 8 -7.66 -21.34 2.13
CA LEU A 8 -8.78 -20.76 1.39
C LEU A 8 -8.27 -19.89 0.25
N GLY A 9 -8.52 -20.34 -0.98
CA GLY A 9 -8.10 -19.69 -2.23
C GLY A 9 -6.69 -20.11 -2.68
N ASP A 10 -6.43 -19.91 -3.95
CA ASP A 10 -5.15 -20.26 -4.60
C ASP A 10 -4.25 -19.03 -4.77
N VAL A 11 -4.82 -17.83 -4.76
CA VAL A 11 -4.11 -16.57 -4.94
C VAL A 11 -4.59 -15.57 -3.88
N LEU A 12 -3.63 -14.87 -3.24
CA LEU A 12 -3.87 -13.76 -2.36
C LEU A 12 -3.36 -12.47 -3.01
N VAL A 13 -4.26 -11.53 -3.28
CA VAL A 13 -3.89 -10.16 -3.70
C VAL A 13 -3.74 -9.32 -2.45
N THR A 14 -2.54 -8.78 -2.21
CA THR A 14 -2.23 -8.02 -1.01
C THR A 14 -1.12 -7.00 -1.25
N PHE A 15 -0.79 -6.20 -0.25
CA PHE A 15 0.34 -5.27 -0.31
C PHE A 15 1.68 -6.01 -0.29
N GLU A 16 2.70 -5.44 -0.93
CA GLU A 16 4.07 -5.98 -0.97
C GLU A 16 4.63 -6.26 0.43
N SER A 17 4.42 -5.33 1.37
CA SER A 17 4.84 -5.47 2.78
C SER A 17 4.19 -6.66 3.49
N GLU A 18 2.95 -7.00 3.14
CA GLU A 18 2.24 -8.14 3.74
C GLU A 18 2.81 -9.49 3.29
N VAL A 19 3.32 -9.57 2.07
CA VAL A 19 3.94 -10.81 1.58
C VAL A 19 5.14 -11.18 2.45
N VAL A 20 6.00 -10.20 2.76
CA VAL A 20 7.16 -10.43 3.63
C VAL A 20 6.74 -10.80 5.05
N SER A 21 5.68 -10.17 5.57
CA SER A 21 5.10 -10.53 6.88
C SER A 21 4.61 -11.96 6.90
N VAL A 22 3.97 -12.42 5.84
CA VAL A 22 3.51 -13.80 5.65
C VAL A 22 4.68 -14.78 5.66
N GLU A 23 5.76 -14.50 4.93
CA GLU A 23 6.95 -15.34 4.92
C GLU A 23 7.64 -15.43 6.29
N ASN A 24 7.67 -14.31 7.03
CA ASN A 24 8.24 -14.27 8.37
C ASN A 24 7.40 -15.06 9.38
N GLU A 25 6.07 -15.01 9.29
CA GLU A 25 5.16 -15.68 10.22
C GLU A 25 5.00 -17.18 9.93
N PHE A 26 4.90 -17.56 8.67
CA PHE A 26 4.56 -18.93 8.26
C PHE A 26 5.71 -19.74 7.66
N GLY A 27 6.86 -19.11 7.45
CA GLY A 27 8.06 -19.69 6.88
C GLY A 27 8.19 -19.45 5.37
N LYS A 28 9.43 -19.31 4.93
CA LYS A 28 9.78 -19.14 3.51
C LYS A 28 9.40 -20.37 2.70
N GLY A 29 8.99 -20.14 1.45
CA GLY A 29 8.62 -21.20 0.51
C GLY A 29 7.22 -21.79 0.70
N LYS A 30 6.39 -21.18 1.55
CA LYS A 30 4.97 -21.55 1.67
C LYS A 30 4.11 -20.89 0.60
N VAL A 31 4.56 -19.76 0.08
CA VAL A 31 3.92 -19.00 -1.00
C VAL A 31 4.98 -18.49 -1.96
N ASP A 32 4.60 -18.26 -3.20
CA ASP A 32 5.42 -17.57 -4.19
C ASP A 32 4.96 -16.11 -4.30
N ALA A 33 5.89 -15.17 -4.10
CA ALA A 33 5.62 -13.74 -4.27
C ALA A 33 5.68 -13.37 -5.75
N ILE A 34 4.53 -13.13 -6.36
CA ILE A 34 4.44 -12.70 -7.76
C ILE A 34 4.32 -11.18 -7.83
N HIS A 35 5.35 -10.53 -8.34
CA HIS A 35 5.33 -9.10 -8.64
C HIS A 35 4.78 -8.90 -10.06
N PRO A 36 3.66 -8.20 -10.24
CA PRO A 36 3.12 -7.96 -11.58
C PRO A 36 4.02 -7.00 -12.36
N SER A 37 3.95 -7.05 -13.69
CA SER A 37 4.72 -6.15 -14.57
C SER A 37 4.36 -4.66 -14.40
N ALA A 38 3.16 -4.38 -13.90
CA ALA A 38 2.69 -3.05 -13.53
C ALA A 38 1.77 -3.15 -12.32
N SER A 39 1.80 -2.15 -11.44
CA SER A 39 0.95 -2.10 -10.26
C SER A 39 0.59 -0.65 -9.90
N ILE A 40 -0.50 -0.52 -9.14
CA ILE A 40 -0.95 0.78 -8.63
C ILE A 40 -0.15 1.17 -7.40
N VAL A 41 0.18 2.46 -7.30
CA VAL A 41 0.75 3.03 -6.07
C VAL A 41 -0.37 3.20 -5.03
N ALA A 42 -0.22 2.58 -3.87
CA ALA A 42 -1.08 2.86 -2.73
C ALA A 42 -0.59 4.13 -2.03
N GLU A 43 -1.12 5.28 -2.42
CA GLU A 43 -0.78 6.59 -1.85
C GLU A 43 -1.64 6.85 -0.62
N ASN A 44 -1.23 6.31 0.53
CA ASN A 44 -1.94 6.51 1.79
C ASN A 44 -1.73 7.95 2.29
N PRO A 45 -2.77 8.80 2.29
CA PRO A 45 -2.63 10.18 2.76
C PRO A 45 -2.48 10.22 4.28
N VAL A 46 -1.64 11.15 4.74
CA VAL A 46 -1.55 11.50 6.17
C VAL A 46 -1.92 12.97 6.34
N ALA A 47 -2.63 13.30 7.41
CA ALA A 47 -3.05 14.67 7.69
C ALA A 47 -3.01 14.95 9.20
N VAL A 48 -2.74 16.20 9.52
CA VAL A 48 -2.87 16.71 10.89
C VAL A 48 -4.35 16.88 11.23
N VAL A 49 -4.78 16.43 12.39
CA VAL A 49 -6.12 16.69 12.91
C VAL A 49 -6.14 18.08 13.57
N GLU A 50 -6.38 19.11 12.77
CA GLU A 50 -6.25 20.53 13.14
C GLU A 50 -6.92 20.90 14.46
N ARG A 51 -8.16 20.46 14.65
CA ARG A 51 -8.91 20.71 15.90
C ARG A 51 -8.21 20.15 17.13
N THR A 52 -7.58 18.99 16.99
CA THR A 52 -6.91 18.29 18.10
C THR A 52 -5.59 18.97 18.45
N VAL A 53 -4.77 19.26 17.45
CA VAL A 53 -3.46 19.92 17.68
C VAL A 53 -3.63 21.34 18.20
N ALA A 54 -4.64 22.09 17.73
CA ALA A 54 -4.97 23.40 18.26
C ALA A 54 -5.37 23.35 19.73
N LYS A 55 -6.23 22.40 20.11
CA LYS A 55 -6.66 22.22 21.51
C LYS A 55 -5.51 21.83 22.44
N LYS A 56 -4.57 21.03 21.93
CA LYS A 56 -3.43 20.50 22.72
C LYS A 56 -2.17 21.36 22.63
N GLY A 57 -2.11 22.33 21.74
CA GLY A 57 -0.91 23.13 21.47
C GLY A 57 0.24 22.33 20.83
N THR A 58 -0.05 21.24 20.09
CA THR A 58 0.93 20.30 19.55
C THR A 58 1.05 20.35 18.02
N ALA A 59 0.75 21.47 17.40
CA ALA A 59 0.80 21.60 15.93
C ALA A 59 2.22 21.45 15.37
N ALA A 60 3.22 22.02 16.05
CA ALA A 60 4.62 21.94 15.62
C ALA A 60 5.15 20.51 15.71
N GLU A 61 4.86 19.81 16.78
CA GLU A 61 5.27 18.41 16.99
C GLU A 61 4.62 17.47 15.98
N ALA A 62 3.32 17.66 15.73
CA ALA A 62 2.59 16.86 14.73
C ALA A 62 3.19 17.06 13.33
N LYS A 63 3.48 18.32 12.97
CA LYS A 63 4.13 18.60 11.69
C LYS A 63 5.52 17.99 11.61
N ALA A 64 6.35 18.16 12.64
CA ALA A 64 7.69 17.61 12.67
C ALA A 64 7.69 16.07 12.54
N TYR A 65 6.73 15.39 13.17
CA TYR A 65 6.57 13.94 13.03
C TYR A 65 6.22 13.56 11.58
N LEU A 66 5.27 14.24 10.96
CA LEU A 66 4.89 13.94 9.57
C LEU A 66 6.03 14.23 8.58
N ASP A 67 6.75 15.34 8.77
CA ASP A 67 7.92 15.69 7.95
C ASP A 67 9.02 14.62 8.09
N TYR A 68 9.22 14.09 9.31
CA TYR A 68 10.21 13.04 9.57
C TYR A 68 9.96 11.76 8.77
N LEU A 69 8.71 11.39 8.52
CA LEU A 69 8.37 10.20 7.71
C LEU A 69 8.95 10.28 6.27
N TYR A 70 9.16 11.50 5.76
CA TYR A 70 9.74 11.76 4.45
C TYR A 70 11.24 12.06 4.49
N SER A 71 11.83 12.15 5.67
CA SER A 71 13.29 12.31 5.81
C SER A 71 14.03 11.06 5.32
N PRO A 72 15.32 11.18 4.93
CA PRO A 72 16.11 10.01 4.57
C PRO A 72 16.13 8.94 5.66
N GLU A 73 16.19 9.33 6.93
CA GLU A 73 16.16 8.41 8.06
C GLU A 73 14.81 7.70 8.21
N GLY A 74 13.69 8.43 8.14
CA GLY A 74 12.35 7.86 8.16
C GLY A 74 12.10 6.90 7.00
N GLN A 75 12.59 7.23 5.81
CA GLN A 75 12.49 6.37 4.63
C GLN A 75 13.38 5.12 4.73
N GLU A 76 14.55 5.20 5.37
CA GLU A 76 15.39 4.04 5.67
C GLU A 76 14.71 3.10 6.69
N ILE A 77 14.03 3.65 7.69
CA ILE A 77 13.22 2.88 8.64
C ILE A 77 12.06 2.19 7.91
N ALA A 78 11.35 2.91 7.06
CA ALA A 78 10.28 2.34 6.25
C ALA A 78 10.78 1.13 5.42
N ALA A 79 11.91 1.27 4.74
CA ALA A 79 12.52 0.18 3.97
C ALA A 79 12.87 -1.04 4.83
N LYS A 80 13.43 -0.84 6.02
CA LYS A 80 13.73 -1.92 6.97
C LYS A 80 12.50 -2.67 7.46
N HIS A 81 11.33 -2.02 7.43
CA HIS A 81 10.04 -2.62 7.75
C HIS A 81 9.25 -3.07 6.51
N ASN A 82 9.95 -3.28 5.38
CA ASN A 82 9.37 -3.77 4.12
C ASN A 82 8.32 -2.85 3.49
N ILE A 83 8.34 -1.57 3.86
CA ILE A 83 7.51 -0.54 3.24
C ILE A 83 8.35 0.11 2.16
N ARG A 84 7.91 0.03 0.90
CA ARG A 84 8.62 0.59 -0.25
C ARG A 84 8.85 2.08 -0.07
N PRO A 85 10.13 2.55 0.03
CA PRO A 85 10.42 3.96 0.24
C PRO A 85 10.17 4.77 -1.01
N ARG A 86 9.78 6.04 -0.85
CA ARG A 86 9.64 7.00 -1.96
C ARG A 86 10.98 7.61 -2.37
N ASN A 87 11.96 7.60 -1.48
CA ASN A 87 13.31 8.09 -1.77
C ASN A 87 14.04 7.10 -2.70
N GLU A 88 14.36 7.54 -3.92
CA GLU A 88 14.97 6.68 -4.93
C GLU A 88 16.36 6.14 -4.55
N ALA A 89 17.15 6.92 -3.81
CA ALA A 89 18.49 6.47 -3.37
C ALA A 89 18.35 5.34 -2.36
N ILE A 90 17.40 5.44 -1.44
CA ILE A 90 17.09 4.39 -0.46
C ILE A 90 16.47 3.18 -1.15
N LEU A 91 15.55 3.40 -2.09
CA LEU A 91 14.97 2.31 -2.87
C LEU A 91 16.04 1.51 -3.62
N LYS A 92 17.00 2.16 -4.25
CA LYS A 92 18.13 1.51 -4.92
C LYS A 92 19.03 0.73 -3.94
N LYS A 93 19.24 1.24 -2.74
CA LYS A 93 20.02 0.58 -1.69
C LYS A 93 19.37 -0.74 -1.24
N HIS A 94 18.05 -0.83 -1.28
CA HIS A 94 17.25 -2.00 -0.90
C HIS A 94 16.67 -2.75 -2.10
N ALA A 95 17.37 -2.75 -3.26
CA ALA A 95 16.90 -3.39 -4.50
C ALA A 95 16.79 -4.92 -4.43
N ASP A 96 17.41 -5.53 -3.44
CA ASP A 96 17.28 -6.95 -3.10
C ASP A 96 15.86 -7.28 -2.60
N VAL A 97 15.26 -6.37 -1.84
CA VAL A 97 13.89 -6.51 -1.30
C VAL A 97 12.86 -5.96 -2.29
N PHE A 98 13.06 -4.74 -2.80
CA PHE A 98 12.09 -4.05 -3.65
C PHE A 98 12.42 -4.22 -5.13
N LYS A 99 11.81 -5.19 -5.76
CA LYS A 99 12.01 -5.44 -7.20
C LYS A 99 11.48 -4.26 -8.04
N PRO A 100 12.09 -3.97 -9.19
CA PRO A 100 11.56 -2.96 -10.11
C PRO A 100 10.15 -3.33 -10.58
N ILE A 101 9.21 -2.41 -10.41
CA ILE A 101 7.81 -2.55 -10.86
C ILE A 101 7.42 -1.24 -11.55
N LYS A 102 6.74 -1.32 -12.69
CA LYS A 102 6.14 -0.14 -13.31
C LYS A 102 4.94 0.29 -12.47
N LEU A 103 5.10 1.39 -11.75
CA LEU A 103 4.05 1.93 -10.89
C LEU A 103 3.26 3.02 -11.61
N PHE A 104 1.96 3.09 -11.33
CA PHE A 104 1.06 4.14 -11.80
C PHE A 104 0.13 4.59 -10.66
N THR A 105 -0.38 5.81 -10.75
CA THR A 105 -1.35 6.35 -9.79
C THR A 105 -2.78 6.13 -10.25
N VAL A 106 -3.76 6.25 -9.33
CA VAL A 106 -5.19 6.21 -9.68
C VAL A 106 -5.50 7.27 -10.72
N ASP A 107 -5.03 8.50 -10.53
CA ASP A 107 -5.33 9.64 -11.41
C ASP A 107 -4.86 9.43 -12.85
N GLN A 108 -3.75 8.71 -13.05
CA GLN A 108 -3.20 8.45 -14.38
C GLN A 108 -4.10 7.58 -15.28
N TYR A 109 -4.86 6.64 -14.67
CA TYR A 109 -5.63 5.66 -15.42
C TYR A 109 -7.14 5.72 -15.16
N PHE A 110 -7.54 6.19 -13.99
CA PHE A 110 -8.93 6.17 -13.53
C PHE A 110 -9.50 7.57 -13.27
N GLY A 111 -8.68 8.62 -13.43
CA GLY A 111 -9.07 9.98 -13.08
C GLY A 111 -9.14 10.20 -11.57
N ALA A 112 -9.80 11.27 -11.14
CA ALA A 112 -9.94 11.56 -9.72
C ALA A 112 -10.58 10.40 -8.95
N LEU A 113 -10.11 10.15 -7.74
CA LEU A 113 -10.58 9.03 -6.90
C LEU A 113 -12.12 8.98 -6.76
N ALA A 114 -12.77 10.14 -6.69
CA ALA A 114 -14.24 10.22 -6.61
C ALA A 114 -14.93 9.68 -7.88
N GLU A 115 -14.36 9.94 -9.05
CA GLU A 115 -14.88 9.40 -10.31
C GLU A 115 -14.59 7.90 -10.44
N ALA A 116 -13.41 7.46 -10.06
CA ALA A 116 -13.05 6.05 -9.99
C ALA A 116 -14.03 5.28 -9.06
N GLN A 117 -14.33 5.85 -7.89
CA GLN A 117 -15.31 5.28 -6.95
C GLN A 117 -16.70 5.16 -7.59
N LYS A 118 -17.17 6.22 -8.25
CA LYS A 118 -18.48 6.25 -8.89
C LYS A 118 -18.62 5.22 -10.01
N VAL A 119 -17.61 5.12 -10.87
CA VAL A 119 -17.66 4.22 -12.05
C VAL A 119 -17.50 2.76 -11.65
N HIS A 120 -16.60 2.48 -10.70
CA HIS A 120 -16.19 1.11 -10.43
C HIS A 120 -16.88 0.49 -9.22
N PHE A 121 -17.18 1.27 -8.17
CA PHE A 121 -17.54 0.72 -6.86
C PHE A 121 -18.91 1.18 -6.32
N ASN A 122 -19.58 2.15 -6.92
CA ASN A 122 -20.95 2.50 -6.53
C ASN A 122 -21.93 1.39 -6.97
N ASP A 123 -23.11 1.39 -6.38
CA ASP A 123 -24.19 0.44 -6.72
C ASP A 123 -24.43 0.40 -8.23
N GLY A 124 -24.37 -0.78 -8.80
CA GLY A 124 -24.44 -0.99 -10.26
C GLY A 124 -23.16 -0.62 -11.03
N GLY A 125 -22.05 -0.32 -10.35
CA GLY A 125 -20.76 -0.05 -10.93
C GLY A 125 -20.12 -1.26 -11.62
N GLN A 126 -18.90 -1.08 -12.13
CA GLN A 126 -18.21 -2.14 -12.87
C GLN A 126 -17.94 -3.38 -11.98
N PHE A 127 -17.63 -3.17 -10.69
CA PHE A 127 -17.37 -4.27 -9.77
C PHE A 127 -18.59 -5.16 -9.57
N ASP A 128 -19.77 -4.56 -9.39
CA ASP A 128 -21.02 -5.32 -9.23
C ASP A 128 -21.34 -6.18 -10.47
N LYS A 129 -21.05 -5.65 -11.67
CA LYS A 129 -21.25 -6.39 -12.92
C LYS A 129 -20.36 -7.60 -13.06
N LEU A 130 -19.12 -7.53 -12.50
CA LEU A 130 -18.19 -8.65 -12.49
C LEU A 130 -18.52 -9.69 -11.41
N TYR A 131 -19.10 -9.24 -10.30
CA TYR A 131 -19.38 -10.08 -9.14
C TYR A 131 -20.82 -10.57 -9.06
N THR A 132 -21.62 -10.38 -10.09
CA THR A 132 -22.97 -10.96 -10.12
C THR A 132 -22.82 -12.47 -10.24
N PRO A 133 -23.16 -13.26 -9.18
CA PRO A 133 -23.12 -14.71 -9.27
C PRO A 133 -24.08 -15.16 -10.38
N GLY A 134 -23.59 -15.98 -11.26
CA GLY A 134 -24.18 -16.39 -12.51
C GLY A 134 -25.70 -16.36 -12.61
N LYS A 135 -26.17 -15.65 -13.60
CA LYS A 135 -27.40 -16.00 -14.30
C LYS A 135 -27.02 -16.98 -15.41
#